data_9c0a4a071137e8aa837ebc5875f3f232
#
_entry.id   9c0a4a071137e8aa837ebc5875f3f232
#
_cell.length_a   1.000
_cell.length_b   1.000
_cell.length_c   1.000
_cell.angle_alpha   90.00
_cell.angle_beta   90.00
_cell.angle_gamma   90.00
#
_symmetry.space_group_name_H-M   'P 1'
#
loop_
_entity.id
_entity.type
_entity.pdbx_description
1 polymer ?
#
loop_
_entity_poly.entity_id
_entity_poly.type
_entity_poly.pdbx_seq_one_letter_code
_entity_poly.pdbx_strand_id
1 'polypeptide(L)'
;MLVSCDTKTLVYEAVPLFMPLTKGKILEGYSTTDYIPLIKVNREPFQKIYDAVQVPEDILNYFQDLKDSLTLVIFHAEWCGDAVSTTPSILRLADKTKNLNVRIFNRDEEVDLANEFLPPHRANTVPIFVVLDDKMNEISRFIETAKELIPHIDAKNEEIAKQAEGDTGQDRNRIRSSRTAYRVMKAEEWGSIIIKEFQQVLCEGFKLPESDSPSVGGTEWPIPKSTAQ
;
A
#
# COMPACT_ATOMS: atom_id res chain seq x y z
N MET A 1 -34.25 -54.98 -21.10
CA MET A 1 -34.53 -53.89 -20.21
C MET A 1 -33.17 -53.34 -19.73
N LEU A 2 -32.69 -52.30 -20.44
CA LEU A 2 -31.35 -51.70 -20.13
C LEU A 2 -31.62 -50.44 -19.31
N VAL A 3 -31.13 -50.41 -18.07
CA VAL A 3 -31.22 -49.25 -17.20
C VAL A 3 -30.04 -48.33 -17.54
N SER A 4 -30.34 -47.18 -18.10
CA SER A 4 -29.42 -46.10 -18.36
C SER A 4 -29.03 -45.45 -17.01
N CYS A 5 -27.72 -45.46 -16.69
CA CYS A 5 -27.20 -44.76 -15.51
C CYS A 5 -26.70 -43.40 -15.99
N ASP A 6 -27.49 -42.37 -15.78
CA ASP A 6 -27.12 -40.97 -16.02
C ASP A 6 -26.15 -40.52 -14.93
N THR A 7 -24.86 -40.45 -15.28
CA THR A 7 -23.84 -39.79 -14.46
C THR A 7 -23.99 -38.28 -14.59
N LYS A 8 -24.73 -37.65 -13.66
CA LYS A 8 -24.65 -36.21 -13.48
C LYS A 8 -23.27 -35.83 -12.98
N THR A 9 -22.47 -35.26 -13.86
CA THR A 9 -21.23 -34.60 -13.50
C THR A 9 -21.59 -33.37 -12.63
N LEU A 10 -21.36 -33.46 -11.34
CA LEU A 10 -21.41 -32.33 -10.44
C LEU A 10 -20.23 -31.43 -10.78
N VAL A 11 -20.48 -30.38 -11.56
CA VAL A 11 -19.53 -29.28 -11.72
C VAL A 11 -19.59 -28.48 -10.42
N TYR A 12 -18.61 -28.71 -9.54
CA TYR A 12 -18.36 -27.80 -8.43
C TYR A 12 -17.79 -26.51 -9.04
N GLU A 13 -18.62 -25.52 -9.26
CA GLU A 13 -18.10 -24.15 -9.39
C GLU A 13 -17.46 -23.82 -8.04
N ALA A 14 -16.14 -23.69 -8.05
CA ALA A 14 -15.41 -23.16 -6.90
C ALA A 14 -15.88 -21.72 -6.72
N VAL A 15 -16.83 -21.53 -5.79
CA VAL A 15 -17.15 -20.20 -5.29
C VAL A 15 -15.85 -19.69 -4.68
N PRO A 16 -15.26 -18.58 -5.15
CA PRO A 16 -14.10 -18.01 -4.51
C PRO A 16 -14.46 -17.79 -3.05
N LEU A 17 -13.65 -18.34 -2.15
CA LEU A 17 -13.84 -18.17 -0.72
C LEU A 17 -13.52 -16.70 -0.41
N PHE A 18 -14.51 -15.83 -0.57
CA PHE A 18 -14.41 -14.43 -0.18
C PHE A 18 -14.12 -14.41 1.33
N MET A 19 -12.93 -14.01 1.69
CA MET A 19 -12.53 -13.83 3.08
C MET A 19 -12.52 -12.33 3.40
N PRO A 20 -13.66 -11.78 3.84
CA PRO A 20 -13.73 -10.35 4.13
C PRO A 20 -12.77 -9.97 5.25
N LEU A 21 -12.23 -8.77 5.20
CA LEU A 21 -11.40 -8.19 6.26
C LEU A 21 -12.25 -8.03 7.54
N THR A 22 -12.25 -9.05 8.38
CA THR A 22 -12.99 -9.06 9.64
C THR A 22 -12.18 -8.46 10.78
N LYS A 23 -12.84 -8.06 11.89
CA LYS A 23 -12.13 -7.64 13.12
C LYS A 23 -11.14 -8.69 13.62
N GLY A 24 -11.49 -9.98 13.51
CA GLY A 24 -10.59 -11.08 13.85
C GLY A 24 -9.35 -11.10 12.96
N LYS A 25 -9.53 -10.96 11.64
CA LYS A 25 -8.42 -10.93 10.68
C LYS A 25 -7.49 -9.72 10.92
N ILE A 26 -8.05 -8.55 11.21
CA ILE A 26 -7.25 -7.36 11.52
C ILE A 26 -6.29 -7.59 12.69
N LEU A 27 -6.73 -8.33 13.73
CA LEU A 27 -5.89 -8.62 14.91
C LEU A 27 -4.71 -9.53 14.60
N GLU A 28 -4.71 -10.25 13.49
CA GLU A 28 -3.57 -11.06 13.03
C GLU A 28 -2.46 -10.19 12.44
N GLY A 29 -2.76 -8.97 11.99
CA GLY A 29 -1.78 -8.02 11.45
C GLY A 29 -0.80 -7.53 12.51
N TYR A 30 0.43 -7.31 12.11
CA TYR A 30 1.51 -6.85 12.98
C TYR A 30 1.37 -5.37 13.32
N SER A 31 1.81 -5.00 14.53
CA SER A 31 2.08 -3.59 14.84
C SER A 31 3.36 -3.11 14.14
N THR A 32 3.61 -1.79 14.13
CA THR A 32 4.87 -1.23 13.60
C THR A 32 6.09 -1.86 14.28
N THR A 33 6.07 -1.95 15.59
CA THR A 33 7.20 -2.46 16.38
C THR A 33 7.46 -3.95 16.16
N ASP A 34 6.42 -4.73 15.89
CA ASP A 34 6.56 -6.15 15.63
C ASP A 34 6.97 -6.43 14.17
N TYR A 35 6.54 -5.59 13.23
CA TYR A 35 6.76 -5.81 11.81
C TYR A 35 8.19 -5.43 11.35
N ILE A 36 8.71 -4.28 11.75
CA ILE A 36 10.03 -3.80 11.28
C ILE A 36 11.14 -4.82 11.50
N PRO A 37 11.23 -5.53 12.66
CA PRO A 37 12.22 -6.57 12.87
C PRO A 37 12.11 -7.77 11.92
N LEU A 38 10.93 -8.03 11.36
CA LEU A 38 10.67 -9.16 10.45
C LEU A 38 11.11 -8.90 9.02
N ILE A 39 11.30 -7.63 8.62
CA ILE A 39 11.74 -7.25 7.27
C ILE A 39 13.12 -7.85 7.01
N LYS A 40 13.26 -8.61 5.93
CA LYS A 40 14.51 -9.26 5.50
C LYS A 40 15.14 -8.52 4.33
N VAL A 41 14.32 -8.07 3.39
CA VAL A 41 14.76 -7.37 2.17
C VAL A 41 14.51 -5.87 2.36
N ASN A 42 15.51 -5.03 2.06
CA ASN A 42 15.43 -3.56 2.19
C ASN A 42 15.21 -3.05 3.63
N ARG A 43 15.51 -3.84 4.67
CA ARG A 43 15.34 -3.42 6.07
C ARG A 43 16.10 -2.15 6.41
N GLU A 44 17.38 -2.08 6.03
CA GLU A 44 18.22 -0.92 6.32
C GLU A 44 17.72 0.36 5.62
N PRO A 45 17.41 0.35 4.29
CA PRO A 45 16.78 1.48 3.63
C PRO A 45 15.44 1.90 4.26
N PHE A 46 14.59 0.93 4.58
CA PHE A 46 13.31 1.17 5.25
C PHE A 46 13.51 1.91 6.58
N GLN A 47 14.41 1.42 7.43
CA GLN A 47 14.72 2.05 8.72
C GLN A 47 15.29 3.46 8.55
N LYS A 48 16.21 3.67 7.60
CA LYS A 48 16.78 4.99 7.31
C LYS A 48 15.68 5.99 6.89
N ILE A 49 14.73 5.56 6.06
CA ILE A 49 13.62 6.43 5.65
C ILE A 49 12.70 6.71 6.84
N TYR A 50 12.33 5.69 7.61
CA TYR A 50 11.53 5.86 8.81
C TYR A 50 12.12 6.87 9.80
N ASP A 51 13.44 6.81 10.02
CA ASP A 51 14.15 7.70 10.95
C ASP A 51 14.29 9.13 10.41
N ALA A 52 14.45 9.30 9.10
CA ALA A 52 14.65 10.59 8.45
C ALA A 52 13.34 11.39 8.30
N VAL A 53 12.20 10.71 8.14
CA VAL A 53 10.92 11.38 7.88
C VAL A 53 10.49 12.25 9.05
N GLN A 54 10.23 13.53 8.76
CA GLN A 54 9.63 14.49 9.68
C GLN A 54 8.15 14.64 9.35
N VAL A 55 7.29 14.48 10.36
CA VAL A 55 5.85 14.69 10.22
C VAL A 55 5.57 16.18 10.36
N PRO A 56 4.96 16.85 9.36
CA PRO A 56 4.57 18.25 9.48
C PRO A 56 3.63 18.47 10.68
N GLU A 57 3.85 19.55 11.42
CA GLU A 57 3.15 19.82 12.69
C GLU A 57 1.64 19.99 12.49
N ASP A 58 1.23 20.67 11.43
CA ASP A 58 -0.18 20.85 11.05
C ASP A 58 -0.88 19.52 10.79
N ILE A 59 -0.20 18.60 10.12
CA ILE A 59 -0.72 17.24 9.84
C ILE A 59 -0.76 16.42 11.14
N LEU A 60 0.29 16.50 11.96
CA LEU A 60 0.30 15.80 13.24
C LEU A 60 -0.86 16.24 14.13
N ASN A 61 -1.10 17.55 14.23
CA ASN A 61 -2.21 18.13 15.00
C ASN A 61 -3.55 17.64 14.47
N TYR A 62 -3.75 17.61 13.14
CA TYR A 62 -4.95 17.06 12.53
C TYR A 62 -5.26 15.63 13.02
N PHE A 63 -4.28 14.73 13.01
CA PHE A 63 -4.47 13.34 13.45
C PHE A 63 -4.65 13.23 14.97
N GLN A 64 -4.03 14.10 15.75
CA GLN A 64 -4.19 14.13 17.22
C GLN A 64 -5.57 14.65 17.64
N ASP A 65 -6.18 15.53 16.85
CA ASP A 65 -7.49 16.13 17.11
C ASP A 65 -8.66 15.23 16.64
N LEU A 66 -8.38 14.11 15.97
CA LEU A 66 -9.42 13.15 15.62
C LEU A 66 -10.11 12.63 16.89
N LYS A 67 -11.45 12.65 16.88
CA LYS A 67 -12.26 12.22 18.04
C LYS A 67 -12.20 10.71 18.25
N ASP A 68 -12.21 9.97 17.16
CA ASP A 68 -12.29 8.53 17.17
C ASP A 68 -10.96 7.93 16.67
N SER A 69 -10.60 6.78 17.23
CA SER A 69 -9.45 6.03 16.76
C SER A 69 -9.77 5.31 15.46
N LEU A 70 -8.85 5.39 14.49
CA LEU A 70 -8.93 4.72 13.22
C LEU A 70 -8.02 3.50 13.19
N THR A 71 -8.36 2.53 12.36
CA THR A 71 -7.49 1.39 12.06
C THR A 71 -6.86 1.59 10.68
N LEU A 72 -5.54 1.58 10.63
CA LEU A 72 -4.76 1.61 9.39
C LEU A 72 -4.26 0.19 9.08
N VAL A 73 -4.88 -0.44 8.09
CA VAL A 73 -4.44 -1.72 7.55
C VAL A 73 -3.49 -1.48 6.40
N ILE A 74 -2.33 -2.14 6.43
CA ILE A 74 -1.27 -1.99 5.43
C ILE A 74 -0.94 -3.36 4.84
N PHE A 75 -1.05 -3.48 3.52
CA PHE A 75 -0.49 -4.62 2.78
C PHE A 75 0.86 -4.19 2.21
N HIS A 76 1.93 -4.74 2.79
CA HIS A 76 3.31 -4.37 2.48
C HIS A 76 4.05 -5.52 1.79
N ALA A 77 4.93 -5.19 0.83
CA ALA A 77 5.87 -6.14 0.25
C ALA A 77 7.29 -5.56 0.33
N GLU A 78 8.16 -6.21 1.09
CA GLU A 78 9.52 -5.72 1.39
C GLU A 78 10.45 -5.59 0.17
N TRP A 79 10.12 -6.24 -0.94
CA TRP A 79 10.85 -6.16 -2.20
C TRP A 79 10.44 -4.98 -3.09
N CYS A 80 9.29 -4.36 -2.83
CA CYS A 80 8.74 -3.28 -3.65
C CYS A 80 9.38 -1.93 -3.30
N GLY A 81 9.85 -1.19 -4.33
CA GLY A 81 10.49 0.12 -4.13
C GLY A 81 9.56 1.16 -3.52
N ASP A 82 8.28 1.19 -3.95
CA ASP A 82 7.30 2.14 -3.41
C ASP A 82 6.94 1.79 -1.96
N ALA A 83 6.85 0.51 -1.62
CA ALA A 83 6.67 0.07 -0.25
C ALA A 83 7.83 0.50 0.66
N VAL A 84 9.08 0.48 0.15
CA VAL A 84 10.28 0.91 0.91
C VAL A 84 10.26 2.40 1.24
N SER A 85 9.62 3.25 0.42
CA SER A 85 9.55 4.69 0.68
C SER A 85 8.25 5.13 1.33
N THR A 86 7.13 4.60 0.89
CA THR A 86 5.81 5.05 1.34
C THR A 86 5.43 4.49 2.70
N THR A 87 5.65 3.18 2.91
CA THR A 87 5.25 2.55 4.17
C THR A 87 5.95 3.17 5.39
N PRO A 88 7.28 3.34 5.43
CA PRO A 88 7.94 3.94 6.59
C PRO A 88 7.49 5.39 6.83
N SER A 89 7.17 6.15 5.77
CA SER A 89 6.66 7.52 5.91
C SER A 89 5.31 7.56 6.62
N ILE A 90 4.38 6.70 6.23
CA ILE A 90 3.05 6.62 6.86
C ILE A 90 3.14 6.01 8.27
N LEU A 91 4.01 5.02 8.49
CA LEU A 91 4.26 4.48 9.83
C LEU A 91 4.83 5.53 10.79
N ARG A 92 5.71 6.41 10.27
CA ARG A 92 6.25 7.52 11.08
C ARG A 92 5.15 8.48 11.54
N LEU A 93 4.16 8.77 10.68
CA LEU A 93 2.97 9.52 11.07
C LEU A 93 2.17 8.76 12.14
N ALA A 94 1.86 7.49 11.91
CA ALA A 94 1.07 6.68 12.82
C ALA A 94 1.68 6.57 14.22
N ASP A 95 3.00 6.42 14.32
CA ASP A 95 3.69 6.32 15.61
C ASP A 95 3.79 7.66 16.36
N LYS A 96 3.54 8.78 15.67
CA LYS A 96 3.48 10.11 16.29
C LYS A 96 2.08 10.49 16.76
N THR A 97 1.05 9.73 16.38
CA THR A 97 -0.35 9.95 16.79
C THR A 97 -0.88 8.76 17.60
N LYS A 98 -1.87 9.02 18.46
CA LYS A 98 -2.55 7.97 19.24
C LYS A 98 -3.80 7.43 18.55
N ASN A 99 -4.23 8.10 17.48
CA ASN A 99 -5.53 7.88 16.87
C ASN A 99 -5.47 7.02 15.60
N LEU A 100 -4.28 6.48 15.24
CA LEU A 100 -4.09 5.65 14.07
C LEU A 100 -3.46 4.30 14.47
N ASN A 101 -4.31 3.28 14.64
CA ASN A 101 -3.90 1.93 15.05
C ASN A 101 -3.44 1.13 13.83
N VAL A 102 -2.15 0.80 13.78
CA VAL A 102 -1.54 0.11 12.64
C VAL A 102 -1.70 -1.40 12.72
N ARG A 103 -2.02 -2.02 11.57
CA ARG A 103 -2.03 -3.46 11.33
C ARG A 103 -1.40 -3.77 9.97
N ILE A 104 -0.23 -4.39 9.98
CA ILE A 104 0.56 -4.66 8.77
C ILE A 104 0.48 -6.14 8.43
N PHE A 105 0.20 -6.41 7.16
CA PHE A 105 0.21 -7.73 6.57
C PHE A 105 1.30 -7.84 5.51
N ASN A 106 1.96 -8.99 5.46
CA ASN A 106 2.79 -9.34 4.32
C ASN A 106 1.86 -9.62 3.13
N ARG A 107 1.90 -8.76 2.09
CA ARG A 107 1.04 -8.90 0.93
C ARG A 107 1.21 -10.25 0.22
N ASP A 108 2.41 -10.81 0.20
CA ASP A 108 2.69 -12.07 -0.49
C ASP A 108 2.05 -13.29 0.21
N GLU A 109 1.69 -13.14 1.49
CA GLU A 109 0.93 -14.13 2.26
C GLU A 109 -0.59 -13.89 2.20
N GLU A 110 -1.03 -12.66 1.84
CA GLU A 110 -2.42 -12.21 1.85
C GLU A 110 -2.84 -11.65 0.48
N VAL A 111 -2.43 -12.29 -0.61
CA VAL A 111 -2.63 -11.80 -1.99
C VAL A 111 -4.10 -11.56 -2.31
N ASP A 112 -4.96 -12.53 -1.99
CA ASP A 112 -6.37 -12.47 -2.31
C ASP A 112 -7.06 -11.35 -1.52
N LEU A 113 -6.78 -11.26 -0.21
CA LEU A 113 -7.31 -10.20 0.65
C LEU A 113 -6.82 -8.81 0.20
N ALA A 114 -5.55 -8.67 -0.16
CA ALA A 114 -5.00 -7.40 -0.65
C ALA A 114 -5.69 -6.97 -1.96
N ASN A 115 -5.97 -7.91 -2.86
CA ASN A 115 -6.61 -7.64 -4.14
C ASN A 115 -8.07 -7.18 -4.00
N GLU A 116 -8.76 -7.47 -2.89
CA GLU A 116 -10.11 -6.94 -2.62
C GLU A 116 -10.15 -5.40 -2.56
N PHE A 117 -9.02 -4.79 -2.20
CA PHE A 117 -8.86 -3.34 -2.14
C PHE A 117 -8.36 -2.73 -3.45
N LEU A 118 -8.28 -3.50 -4.53
CA LEU A 118 -7.75 -3.06 -5.82
C LEU A 118 -8.78 -3.29 -6.92
N PRO A 119 -8.88 -2.36 -7.89
CA PRO A 119 -9.64 -2.65 -9.10
C PRO A 119 -8.94 -3.79 -9.88
N PRO A 120 -9.68 -4.62 -10.64
CA PRO A 120 -9.12 -5.80 -11.30
C PRO A 120 -7.87 -5.54 -12.15
N HIS A 121 -7.81 -4.39 -12.82
CA HIS A 121 -6.67 -4.01 -13.67
C HIS A 121 -5.42 -3.60 -12.87
N ARG A 122 -5.53 -3.50 -11.54
CA ARG A 122 -4.46 -3.19 -10.61
C ARG A 122 -4.14 -4.34 -9.64
N ALA A 123 -4.66 -5.52 -9.91
CA ALA A 123 -4.37 -6.69 -9.09
C ALA A 123 -2.86 -6.84 -8.83
N ASN A 124 -2.49 -7.20 -7.62
CA ASN A 124 -1.12 -7.34 -7.14
C ASN A 124 -0.32 -6.04 -6.96
N THR A 125 -0.93 -4.87 -7.05
CA THR A 125 -0.29 -3.59 -6.71
C THR A 125 0.04 -3.53 -5.21
N VAL A 126 1.17 -2.93 -4.84
CA VAL A 126 1.62 -2.70 -3.45
C VAL A 126 2.49 -1.44 -3.34
N PRO A 127 2.51 -0.81 -2.15
CA PRO A 127 1.74 -1.06 -0.93
C PRO A 127 0.29 -0.56 -1.04
N ILE A 128 -0.57 -1.08 -0.16
CA ILE A 128 -1.96 -0.61 -0.02
C ILE A 128 -2.16 -0.21 1.43
N PHE A 129 -2.78 0.94 1.63
CA PHE A 129 -3.14 1.48 2.95
C PHE A 129 -4.65 1.68 2.99
N VAL A 130 -5.32 1.00 3.88
CA VAL A 130 -6.78 1.06 4.07
C VAL A 130 -7.07 1.65 5.44
N VAL A 131 -7.84 2.71 5.50
CA VAL A 131 -8.24 3.34 6.76
C VAL A 131 -9.69 3.01 7.06
N LEU A 132 -9.92 2.43 8.23
CA LEU A 132 -11.23 2.00 8.71
C LEU A 132 -11.63 2.77 9.96
N ASP A 133 -12.94 3.01 10.12
CA ASP A 133 -13.53 3.49 11.36
C ASP A 133 -13.70 2.36 12.40
N ASP A 134 -14.28 2.69 13.56
CA ASP A 134 -14.55 1.73 14.65
C ASP A 134 -15.64 0.68 14.30
N LYS A 135 -16.49 0.99 13.30
CA LYS A 135 -17.51 0.09 12.76
C LYS A 135 -17.02 -0.78 11.63
N MET A 136 -15.76 -0.64 11.21
CA MET A 136 -15.16 -1.33 10.06
C MET A 136 -15.57 -0.78 8.70
N ASN A 137 -16.16 0.42 8.63
CA ASN A 137 -16.38 1.07 7.35
C ASN A 137 -15.05 1.60 6.80
N GLU A 138 -14.80 1.37 5.53
CA GLU A 138 -13.63 1.91 4.85
C GLU A 138 -13.84 3.40 4.57
N ILE A 139 -12.99 4.25 5.15
CA ILE A 139 -13.04 5.70 4.98
C ILE A 139 -12.21 6.11 3.77
N SER A 140 -11.02 5.56 3.66
CA SER A 140 -10.09 5.92 2.58
C SER A 140 -9.13 4.80 2.26
N ARG A 141 -8.59 4.88 1.05
CA ARG A 141 -7.58 3.97 0.51
C ARG A 141 -6.48 4.74 -0.17
N PHE A 142 -5.23 4.41 0.14
CA PHE A 142 -4.07 5.01 -0.49
C PHE A 142 -3.21 3.89 -1.11
N ILE A 143 -2.84 4.03 -2.39
CA ILE A 143 -2.23 2.93 -3.15
C ILE A 143 -0.88 3.37 -3.71
N GLU A 144 0.15 2.56 -3.48
CA GLU A 144 1.55 2.74 -3.88
C GLU A 144 2.22 3.95 -3.23
N THR A 145 2.21 5.11 -3.88
CA THR A 145 2.88 6.32 -3.39
C THR A 145 2.13 7.57 -3.85
N ALA A 146 2.56 8.74 -3.39
CA ALA A 146 1.95 10.00 -3.78
C ALA A 146 2.07 10.28 -5.29
N LYS A 147 0.98 10.76 -5.92
CA LYS A 147 0.90 11.08 -7.35
C LYS A 147 1.99 12.05 -7.78
N GLU A 148 2.24 13.06 -6.96
CA GLU A 148 3.24 14.08 -7.22
C GLU A 148 4.65 13.49 -7.42
N LEU A 149 4.95 12.34 -6.79
CA LEU A 149 6.26 11.70 -6.87
C LEU A 149 6.48 10.89 -8.14
N ILE A 150 5.45 10.50 -8.86
CA ILE A 150 5.56 9.61 -10.03
C ILE A 150 6.49 10.16 -11.10
N PRO A 151 6.36 11.44 -11.57
CA PRO A 151 7.27 11.97 -12.58
C PRO A 151 8.74 11.97 -12.13
N HIS A 152 8.99 12.22 -10.83
CA HIS A 152 10.34 12.21 -10.26
C HIS A 152 10.93 10.81 -10.17
N ILE A 153 10.12 9.83 -9.79
CA ILE A 153 10.50 8.42 -9.73
C ILE A 153 10.81 7.90 -11.13
N ASP A 154 9.96 8.19 -12.10
CA ASP A 154 10.11 7.74 -13.49
C ASP A 154 11.35 8.35 -14.15
N ALA A 155 11.54 9.66 -14.04
CA ALA A 155 12.73 10.32 -14.55
C ALA A 155 14.02 9.74 -13.97
N LYS A 156 14.05 9.49 -12.66
CA LYS A 156 15.23 8.89 -12.02
C LYS A 156 15.44 7.43 -12.39
N ASN A 157 14.37 6.67 -12.54
CA ASN A 157 14.43 5.30 -13.00
C ASN A 157 15.01 5.19 -14.41
N GLU A 158 14.62 6.10 -15.32
CA GLU A 158 15.18 6.19 -16.67
C GLU A 158 16.67 6.57 -16.65
N GLU A 159 17.04 7.57 -15.85
CA GLU A 159 18.45 7.98 -15.70
C GLU A 159 19.32 6.80 -15.25
N ILE A 160 18.89 6.10 -14.20
CA ILE A 160 19.62 4.94 -13.66
C ILE A 160 19.69 3.81 -14.71
N ALA A 161 18.62 3.57 -15.45
CA ALA A 161 18.60 2.54 -16.50
C ALA A 161 19.57 2.88 -17.63
N LYS A 162 19.60 4.14 -18.09
CA LYS A 162 20.55 4.60 -19.12
C LYS A 162 22.01 4.48 -18.69
N GLN A 163 22.31 4.71 -17.41
CA GLN A 163 23.67 4.56 -16.87
C GLN A 163 24.13 3.09 -16.79
N ALA A 164 23.18 2.15 -16.82
CA ALA A 164 23.44 0.72 -16.77
C ALA A 164 23.41 0.05 -18.15
N GLU A 165 23.13 0.77 -19.23
CA GLU A 165 23.14 0.22 -20.60
C GLU A 165 24.57 -0.18 -21.00
N GLY A 166 24.76 -1.49 -21.22
CA GLY A 166 26.04 -2.08 -21.69
C GLY A 166 26.70 -3.02 -20.72
N ASP A 167 26.14 -3.24 -19.56
CA ASP A 167 26.69 -4.10 -18.53
C ASP A 167 25.86 -5.39 -18.35
N THR A 168 26.46 -6.51 -18.04
CA THR A 168 25.83 -7.84 -17.97
C THR A 168 25.13 -8.07 -16.62
N GLY A 169 24.42 -9.16 -16.41
CA GLY A 169 23.60 -9.59 -15.26
C GLY A 169 23.87 -9.07 -13.83
N GLN A 170 24.98 -8.43 -13.55
CA GLN A 170 25.23 -7.70 -12.29
C GLN A 170 24.44 -6.39 -12.19
N ASP A 171 23.89 -5.90 -13.30
CA ASP A 171 23.22 -4.61 -13.42
C ASP A 171 21.92 -4.53 -12.69
N ARG A 172 21.12 -5.61 -12.66
CA ARG A 172 19.82 -5.60 -12.01
C ARG A 172 19.93 -5.25 -10.52
N ASN A 173 20.92 -5.80 -9.85
CA ASN A 173 21.16 -5.51 -8.41
C ASN A 173 21.67 -4.08 -8.24
N ARG A 174 22.55 -3.62 -9.12
CA ARG A 174 23.08 -2.25 -9.12
C ARG A 174 21.97 -1.23 -9.37
N ILE A 175 21.12 -1.45 -10.38
CA ILE A 175 19.96 -0.63 -10.67
C ILE A 175 19.03 -0.55 -9.47
N ARG A 176 18.68 -1.70 -8.88
CA ARG A 176 17.84 -1.78 -7.70
C ARG A 176 18.44 -1.02 -6.52
N SER A 177 19.71 -1.22 -6.23
CA SER A 177 20.42 -0.53 -5.14
C SER A 177 20.46 0.99 -5.37
N SER A 178 20.71 1.44 -6.61
CA SER A 178 20.74 2.87 -6.96
C SER A 178 19.35 3.52 -6.78
N ARG A 179 18.29 2.84 -7.20
CA ARG A 179 16.90 3.30 -6.99
C ARG A 179 16.56 3.41 -5.50
N THR A 180 16.95 2.40 -4.72
CA THR A 180 16.73 2.40 -3.27
C THR A 180 17.54 3.49 -2.58
N ALA A 181 18.81 3.68 -2.94
CA ALA A 181 19.66 4.74 -2.41
C ALA A 181 19.08 6.14 -2.69
N TYR A 182 18.53 6.35 -3.88
CA TYR A 182 17.86 7.60 -4.23
C TYR A 182 16.63 7.87 -3.35
N ARG A 183 15.80 6.85 -3.08
CA ARG A 183 14.65 6.96 -2.18
C ARG A 183 15.08 7.34 -0.75
N VAL A 184 16.16 6.73 -0.25
CA VAL A 184 16.73 7.10 1.06
C VAL A 184 17.21 8.53 1.08
N MET A 185 17.90 8.99 0.04
CA MET A 185 18.37 10.38 -0.08
C MET A 185 17.21 11.39 -0.08
N LYS A 186 16.06 11.00 -0.63
CA LYS A 186 14.85 11.84 -0.73
C LYS A 186 13.86 11.66 0.44
N ALA A 187 14.22 10.90 1.47
CA ALA A 187 13.30 10.43 2.51
C ALA A 187 12.52 11.56 3.18
N GLU A 188 13.18 12.65 3.57
CA GLU A 188 12.54 13.77 4.26
C GLU A 188 11.56 14.53 3.34
N GLU A 189 12.01 14.88 2.13
CA GLU A 189 11.21 15.57 1.12
C GLU A 189 9.99 14.73 0.71
N TRP A 190 10.24 13.48 0.31
CA TRP A 190 9.18 12.59 -0.16
C TRP A 190 8.24 12.15 0.95
N GLY A 191 8.77 11.95 2.17
CA GLY A 191 7.95 11.62 3.33
C GLY A 191 6.89 12.69 3.62
N SER A 192 7.27 13.97 3.54
CA SER A 192 6.33 15.08 3.71
C SER A 192 5.24 15.10 2.63
N ILE A 193 5.59 14.86 1.36
CA ILE A 193 4.64 14.79 0.24
C ILE A 193 3.66 13.62 0.41
N ILE A 194 4.19 12.43 0.75
CA ILE A 194 3.39 11.22 0.98
C ILE A 194 2.39 11.42 2.12
N ILE A 195 2.86 11.92 3.25
CA ILE A 195 2.02 12.14 4.45
C ILE A 195 0.92 13.16 4.16
N LYS A 196 1.24 14.22 3.42
CA LYS A 196 0.28 15.25 3.04
C LYS A 196 -0.82 14.71 2.13
N GLU A 197 -0.47 13.96 1.09
CA GLU A 197 -1.47 13.37 0.19
C GLU A 197 -2.30 12.32 0.93
N PHE A 198 -1.69 11.47 1.78
CA PHE A 198 -2.41 10.52 2.62
C PHE A 198 -3.45 11.20 3.50
N GLN A 199 -3.08 12.31 4.18
CA GLN A 199 -4.03 13.11 4.96
C GLN A 199 -5.16 13.68 4.10
N GLN A 200 -4.85 14.22 2.92
CA GLN A 200 -5.86 14.79 2.00
C GLN A 200 -6.90 13.73 1.61
N VAL A 201 -6.44 12.54 1.23
CA VAL A 201 -7.32 11.41 0.87
C VAL A 201 -8.21 11.01 2.03
N LEU A 202 -7.68 10.96 3.25
CA LEU A 202 -8.48 10.69 4.45
C LEU A 202 -9.52 11.79 4.70
N CYS A 203 -9.14 13.06 4.58
CA CYS A 203 -10.06 14.20 4.71
C CYS A 203 -11.19 14.16 3.69
N GLU A 204 -10.91 13.72 2.46
CA GLU A 204 -11.93 13.52 1.43
C GLU A 204 -12.87 12.38 1.80
N GLY A 205 -12.36 11.26 2.31
CA GLY A 205 -13.15 10.13 2.75
C GLY A 205 -14.14 10.50 3.85
N PHE A 206 -13.76 11.31 4.82
CA PHE A 206 -14.66 11.78 5.88
C PHE A 206 -15.80 12.69 5.39
N LYS A 207 -15.72 13.23 4.18
CA LYS A 207 -16.78 14.05 3.58
C LYS A 207 -17.79 13.23 2.79
N LEU A 208 -17.46 11.98 2.48
CA LEU A 208 -18.34 11.09 1.74
C LEU A 208 -19.42 10.53 2.66
N PRO A 209 -20.66 10.32 2.15
CA PRO A 209 -21.69 9.55 2.86
C PRO A 209 -21.20 8.12 3.15
N GLU A 210 -21.65 7.51 4.25
CA GLU A 210 -21.33 6.10 4.57
C GLU A 210 -21.73 5.10 3.48
N SER A 211 -22.69 5.45 2.63
CA SER A 211 -23.14 4.62 1.51
C SER A 211 -22.24 4.69 0.28
N ASP A 212 -21.33 5.63 0.24
CA ASP A 212 -20.47 5.87 -0.92
C ASP A 212 -19.19 5.03 -0.84
N SER A 213 -18.52 4.89 -1.98
CA SER A 213 -17.21 4.25 -2.02
C SER A 213 -16.20 5.10 -1.26
N PRO A 214 -15.18 4.47 -0.62
CA PRO A 214 -14.14 5.22 0.06
C PRO A 214 -13.40 6.16 -0.90
N SER A 215 -12.83 7.25 -0.38
CA SER A 215 -11.89 8.04 -1.18
C SER A 215 -10.65 7.21 -1.50
N VAL A 216 -10.13 7.36 -2.71
CA VAL A 216 -8.96 6.63 -3.18
C VAL A 216 -7.91 7.62 -3.67
N GLY A 217 -6.69 7.50 -3.13
CA GLY A 217 -5.54 8.30 -3.52
C GLY A 217 -4.31 7.46 -3.79
N GLY A 218 -3.18 8.15 -3.98
CA GLY A 218 -1.95 7.53 -4.41
C GLY A 218 -1.86 7.44 -5.93
N THR A 219 -1.05 6.51 -6.44
CA THR A 219 -0.78 6.38 -7.86
C THR A 219 -2.04 6.03 -8.65
N GLU A 220 -2.40 6.86 -9.61
CA GLU A 220 -3.39 6.54 -10.63
C GLU A 220 -2.72 5.86 -11.82
N TRP A 221 -3.11 4.63 -12.08
CA TRP A 221 -2.74 3.99 -13.34
C TRP A 221 -3.62 4.54 -14.45
N PRO A 222 -3.04 4.79 -15.64
CA PRO A 222 -3.89 5.19 -16.76
C PRO A 222 -4.98 4.13 -16.94
N ILE A 223 -6.22 4.59 -16.95
CA ILE A 223 -7.36 3.75 -17.35
C ILE A 223 -6.97 3.16 -18.72
N PRO A 224 -7.03 1.84 -18.92
CA PRO A 224 -6.80 1.27 -20.23
C PRO A 224 -7.67 2.03 -21.21
N LYS A 225 -7.05 2.66 -22.24
CA LYS A 225 -7.82 3.28 -23.32
C LYS A 225 -8.74 2.18 -23.81
N SER A 226 -10.05 2.35 -23.64
CA SER A 226 -11.02 1.43 -24.20
C SER A 226 -10.65 1.28 -25.65
N THR A 227 -10.27 0.08 -26.07
CA THR A 227 -10.19 -0.23 -27.49
C THR A 227 -11.61 -0.04 -28.01
N ALA A 228 -11.90 1.16 -28.48
CA ALA A 228 -13.12 1.44 -29.23
C ALA A 228 -13.08 0.50 -30.43
N GLN A 229 -13.98 -0.49 -30.36
CA GLN A 229 -14.31 -1.33 -31.50
C GLN A 229 -15.06 -0.50 -32.54
#